data_5fd1faff79a0e40089613c12d440d658
#
_entry.id   5fd1faff79a0e40089613c12d440d658
#
_cell.length_a   1.000
_cell.length_b   1.000
_cell.length_c   1.000
_cell.angle_alpha   90.00
_cell.angle_beta   90.00
_cell.angle_gamma   90.00
#
_symmetry.space_group_name_H-M   'P 1'
#
loop_
_entity.id
_entity.type
_entity.pdbx_description
1 polymer ?
#
loop_
_entity_poly.entity_id
_entity_poly.type
_entity_poly.pdbx_seq_one_letter_code
_entity_poly.pdbx_strand_id
1 'polypeptide(L)'
;MSEGAAPARRHVLVLADSLSFHGPDQPHPPGDPRLYPNVMAAALADDVRADVVARLGWTARDAWWALTKDPRVWGELVPRADALVLGVGQMDHLPAAVPTWLRDAIPYVRPGGLRRQVRRAYRSVTPRVIRLTGGPLRQLPQAATDHYLARIVQGVHTYRPGIPVVLLGPSPHAAPSYPSRRHHDPAVAAARRWAAAHGSGLVDLDPIVLPSLRAGTGNPDGMHWAWEVHDRIGRALADELRAHGWS
;
A
#
# COMPACT_ATOMS: atom_id res chain seq x y z
N MET A 1 20.43 22.29 36.96
CA MET A 1 20.03 20.93 36.56
C MET A 1 19.31 21.07 35.24
N SER A 2 19.99 20.77 34.13
CA SER A 2 19.39 20.82 32.80
C SER A 2 18.48 19.58 32.67
N GLU A 3 17.17 19.80 32.65
CA GLU A 3 16.23 18.76 32.21
C GLU A 3 16.61 18.37 30.77
N GLY A 4 17.16 17.17 30.62
CA GLY A 4 17.46 16.62 29.32
C GLY A 4 16.15 16.52 28.52
N ALA A 5 16.02 17.35 27.47
CA ALA A 5 14.90 17.26 26.54
C ALA A 5 14.81 15.81 26.06
N ALA A 6 13.64 15.20 26.19
CA ALA A 6 13.40 13.88 25.63
C ALA A 6 13.79 13.89 24.15
N PRO A 7 14.49 12.86 23.64
CA PRO A 7 14.91 12.83 22.26
C PRO A 7 13.68 13.04 21.35
N ALA A 8 13.84 13.91 20.34
CA ALA A 8 12.78 14.19 19.39
C ALA A 8 12.39 12.88 18.69
N ARG A 9 11.11 12.56 18.71
CA ARG A 9 10.58 11.35 18.05
C ARG A 9 10.80 11.44 16.56
N ARG A 10 11.25 10.35 15.96
CA ARG A 10 11.41 10.23 14.50
C ARG A 10 10.16 9.61 13.88
N HIS A 11 9.84 10.03 12.67
CA HIS A 11 8.58 9.71 12.02
C HIS A 11 8.79 9.08 10.65
N VAL A 12 8.25 7.89 10.45
CA VAL A 12 8.15 7.26 9.13
C VAL A 12 6.74 7.48 8.58
N LEU A 13 6.62 8.26 7.50
CA LEU A 13 5.34 8.42 6.80
C LEU A 13 5.07 7.17 5.96
N VAL A 14 3.93 6.51 6.21
CA VAL A 14 3.49 5.32 5.48
C VAL A 14 2.23 5.66 4.70
N LEU A 15 2.34 5.74 3.38
CA LEU A 15 1.18 5.88 2.48
C LEU A 15 0.80 4.50 1.96
N ALA A 16 -0.36 3.98 2.38
CA ALA A 16 -0.70 2.57 2.16
C ALA A 16 -2.19 2.34 1.86
N ASP A 17 -2.53 1.10 1.61
CA ASP A 17 -3.91 0.62 1.53
C ASP A 17 -4.31 -0.21 2.78
N SER A 18 -5.33 -1.06 2.64
CA SER A 18 -5.85 -1.87 3.76
C SER A 18 -4.85 -2.84 4.35
N LEU A 19 -3.83 -3.24 3.63
CA LEU A 19 -2.80 -4.16 4.12
C LEU A 19 -2.01 -3.59 5.30
N SER A 20 -2.04 -2.26 5.50
CA SER A 20 -1.38 -1.60 6.63
C SER A 20 -2.16 -1.63 7.94
N PHE A 21 -3.47 -1.95 7.91
CA PHE A 21 -4.32 -1.95 9.09
C PHE A 21 -5.26 -3.16 9.19
N HIS A 22 -5.22 -4.10 8.24
CA HIS A 22 -6.07 -5.28 8.24
C HIS A 22 -5.25 -6.53 8.59
N GLY A 23 -5.60 -7.16 9.71
CA GLY A 23 -5.03 -8.44 10.10
C GLY A 23 -5.72 -9.63 9.42
N PRO A 24 -5.39 -10.86 9.83
CA PRO A 24 -5.95 -12.07 9.22
C PRO A 24 -7.45 -12.25 9.44
N ASP A 25 -8.03 -11.59 10.42
CA ASP A 25 -9.42 -11.71 10.84
C ASP A 25 -10.26 -10.48 10.49
N GLN A 26 -9.74 -9.28 10.76
CA GLN A 26 -10.49 -8.02 10.66
C GLN A 26 -9.55 -6.80 10.59
N PRO A 27 -10.08 -5.60 10.28
CA PRO A 27 -9.34 -4.36 10.47
C PRO A 27 -9.02 -4.11 11.94
N HIS A 28 -7.81 -3.61 12.21
CA HIS A 28 -7.31 -3.25 13.53
C HIS A 28 -7.04 -1.74 13.62
N PRO A 29 -7.01 -1.17 14.84
CA PRO A 29 -6.57 0.21 15.02
C PRO A 29 -5.15 0.42 14.44
N PRO A 30 -4.86 1.55 13.79
CA PRO A 30 -3.55 1.81 13.17
C PRO A 30 -2.35 1.68 14.13
N GLY A 31 -2.58 1.84 15.44
CA GLY A 31 -1.56 1.66 16.48
C GLY A 31 -1.37 0.23 16.98
N ASP A 32 -2.04 -0.80 16.43
CA ASP A 32 -1.83 -2.19 16.83
C ASP A 32 -0.37 -2.59 16.56
N PRO A 33 0.41 -3.02 17.58
CA PRO A 33 1.83 -3.29 17.45
C PRO A 33 2.17 -4.44 16.49
N ARG A 34 1.20 -5.29 16.14
CA ARG A 34 1.37 -6.41 15.21
C ARG A 34 1.29 -6.02 13.74
N LEU A 35 0.77 -4.84 13.41
CA LEU A 35 0.71 -4.35 12.04
C LEU A 35 2.11 -3.98 11.53
N TYR A 36 2.41 -4.27 10.29
CA TYR A 36 3.75 -4.10 9.72
C TYR A 36 4.33 -2.68 9.86
N PRO A 37 3.54 -1.57 9.80
CA PRO A 37 4.11 -0.25 10.02
C PRO A 37 4.66 -0.06 11.44
N ASN A 38 3.98 -0.62 12.44
CA ASN A 38 4.40 -0.51 13.84
C ASN A 38 5.53 -1.50 14.16
N VAL A 39 5.52 -2.70 13.55
CA VAL A 39 6.65 -3.64 13.61
C VAL A 39 7.91 -2.99 13.02
N MET A 40 7.81 -2.33 11.87
CA MET A 40 8.90 -1.58 11.25
C MET A 40 9.43 -0.49 12.20
N ALA A 41 8.54 0.32 12.75
CA ALA A 41 8.93 1.40 13.66
C ALA A 41 9.67 0.85 14.88
N ALA A 42 9.13 -0.19 15.54
CA ALA A 42 9.76 -0.84 16.70
C ALA A 42 11.10 -1.51 16.33
N ALA A 43 11.23 -2.06 15.11
CA ALA A 43 12.48 -2.63 14.64
C ALA A 43 13.55 -1.57 14.35
N LEU A 44 13.17 -0.34 14.01
CA LEU A 44 14.11 0.77 13.77
C LEU A 44 14.69 1.29 15.09
N ALA A 45 13.85 1.76 16.01
CA ALA A 45 14.20 2.16 17.39
C ALA A 45 12.95 2.51 18.22
N ASP A 46 13.11 2.62 19.55
CA ASP A 46 12.00 2.90 20.48
C ASP A 46 11.38 4.30 20.32
N ASP A 47 12.16 5.27 19.81
CA ASP A 47 11.74 6.64 19.57
C ASP A 47 11.08 6.83 18.18
N VAL A 48 11.03 5.80 17.33
CA VAL A 48 10.43 5.86 16.00
C VAL A 48 8.92 5.62 16.04
N ARG A 49 8.19 6.32 15.19
CA ARG A 49 6.73 6.18 15.01
C ARG A 49 6.38 6.06 13.53
N ALA A 50 5.42 5.19 13.24
CA ALA A 50 4.80 5.12 11.92
C ALA A 50 3.57 6.02 11.86
N ASP A 51 3.60 7.01 10.99
CA ASP A 51 2.45 7.86 10.65
C ASP A 51 1.73 7.24 9.44
N VAL A 52 0.70 6.46 9.70
CA VAL A 52 -0.02 5.70 8.67
C VAL A 52 -1.16 6.51 8.08
N VAL A 53 -1.13 6.70 6.77
CA VAL A 53 -2.21 7.29 5.96
C VAL A 53 -2.67 6.22 4.98
N ALA A 54 -3.82 5.62 5.25
CA ALA A 54 -4.29 4.48 4.49
C ALA A 54 -5.82 4.40 4.41
N ARG A 55 -6.34 3.79 3.36
CA ARG A 55 -7.75 3.40 3.23
C ARG A 55 -7.91 2.10 2.45
N LEU A 56 -9.04 1.45 2.68
CA LEU A 56 -9.41 0.22 1.97
C LEU A 56 -9.44 0.46 0.46
N GLY A 57 -8.70 -0.36 -0.27
CA GLY A 57 -8.73 -0.38 -1.73
C GLY A 57 -8.04 0.80 -2.42
N TRP A 58 -7.18 1.54 -1.72
CA TRP A 58 -6.44 2.63 -2.34
C TRP A 58 -5.47 2.15 -3.40
N THR A 59 -5.38 2.95 -4.46
CA THR A 59 -4.37 2.90 -5.51
C THR A 59 -3.29 3.96 -5.26
N ALA A 60 -2.21 3.92 -6.02
CA ALA A 60 -1.18 4.98 -5.98
C ALA A 60 -1.77 6.38 -6.28
N ARG A 61 -2.81 6.46 -7.15
CA ARG A 61 -3.54 7.69 -7.42
C ARG A 61 -4.27 8.22 -6.18
N ASP A 62 -4.91 7.34 -5.41
CA ASP A 62 -5.65 7.74 -4.21
C ASP A 62 -4.69 8.26 -3.12
N ALA A 63 -3.53 7.63 -2.97
CA ALA A 63 -2.48 8.10 -2.06
C ALA A 63 -1.93 9.48 -2.49
N TRP A 64 -1.74 9.71 -3.79
CA TRP A 64 -1.40 11.05 -4.30
C TRP A 64 -2.47 12.09 -3.95
N TRP A 65 -3.75 11.74 -4.07
CA TRP A 65 -4.82 12.65 -3.68
C TRP A 65 -4.87 12.89 -2.16
N ALA A 66 -4.60 11.89 -1.35
CA ALA A 66 -4.49 12.09 0.10
C ALA A 66 -3.33 13.03 0.43
N LEU A 67 -2.16 12.81 -0.18
CA LEU A 67 -0.99 13.67 0.01
C LEU A 67 -1.29 15.13 -0.33
N THR A 68 -2.03 15.40 -1.42
CA THR A 68 -2.21 16.76 -1.95
C THR A 68 -3.48 17.46 -1.51
N LYS A 69 -4.49 16.71 -0.99
CA LYS A 69 -5.81 17.26 -0.66
C LYS A 69 -6.18 17.18 0.81
N ASP A 70 -5.45 16.36 1.60
CA ASP A 70 -5.67 16.27 3.04
C ASP A 70 -4.72 17.24 3.77
N PRO A 71 -5.24 18.31 4.40
CA PRO A 71 -4.43 19.32 5.09
C PRO A 71 -3.54 18.72 6.20
N ARG A 72 -4.01 17.65 6.85
CA ARG A 72 -3.24 16.97 7.89
C ARG A 72 -2.02 16.28 7.28
N VAL A 73 -2.20 15.57 6.16
CA VAL A 73 -1.07 14.88 5.50
C VAL A 73 -0.03 15.87 5.04
N TRP A 74 -0.48 16.89 4.30
CA TRP A 74 0.39 17.89 3.68
C TRP A 74 1.01 18.86 4.69
N GLY A 75 0.23 19.34 5.66
CA GLY A 75 0.67 20.40 6.60
C GLY A 75 1.28 19.87 7.90
N GLU A 76 1.09 18.61 8.25
CA GLU A 76 1.59 18.04 9.50
C GLU A 76 2.50 16.84 9.28
N LEU A 77 2.03 15.81 8.53
CA LEU A 77 2.75 14.54 8.47
C LEU A 77 3.98 14.63 7.56
N VAL A 78 3.86 15.26 6.40
CA VAL A 78 4.99 15.42 5.46
C VAL A 78 6.12 16.26 6.06
N PRO A 79 5.88 17.45 6.66
CA PRO A 79 6.96 18.26 7.23
C PRO A 79 7.78 17.57 8.31
N ARG A 80 7.20 16.63 9.07
CA ARG A 80 7.90 15.92 10.13
C ARG A 80 8.46 14.55 9.71
N ALA A 81 8.20 14.09 8.49
CA ALA A 81 8.65 12.79 8.04
C ALA A 81 10.18 12.73 7.93
N ASP A 82 10.80 11.70 8.49
CA ASP A 82 12.21 11.38 8.39
C ASP A 82 12.48 10.25 7.38
N ALA A 83 11.43 9.53 6.97
CA ALA A 83 11.42 8.55 5.89
C ALA A 83 10.03 8.42 5.27
N LEU A 84 9.95 7.88 4.06
CA LEU A 84 8.72 7.56 3.34
C LEU A 84 8.65 6.09 2.99
N VAL A 85 7.55 5.43 3.36
CA VAL A 85 7.19 4.09 2.88
C VAL A 85 5.99 4.17 1.95
N LEU A 86 6.16 3.69 0.74
CA LEU A 86 5.12 3.58 -0.28
C LEU A 86 4.52 2.17 -0.21
N GLY A 87 3.48 1.99 0.62
CA GLY A 87 2.71 0.75 0.77
C GLY A 87 1.48 0.69 -0.14
N VAL A 88 1.39 1.57 -1.14
CA VAL A 88 0.35 1.60 -2.18
C VAL A 88 0.85 0.95 -3.46
N GLY A 89 -0.07 0.60 -4.37
CA GLY A 89 0.23 -0.14 -5.59
C GLY A 89 -0.24 -1.60 -5.54
N GLN A 90 -0.60 -2.07 -4.36
CA GLN A 90 -1.11 -3.43 -4.14
C GLN A 90 -2.43 -3.68 -4.88
N MET A 91 -3.30 -2.67 -4.92
CA MET A 91 -4.55 -2.72 -5.66
C MET A 91 -4.36 -2.48 -7.16
N ASP A 92 -3.32 -1.76 -7.57
CA ASP A 92 -3.14 -1.23 -8.92
C ASP A 92 -3.02 -2.34 -9.97
N HIS A 93 -2.28 -3.41 -9.64
CA HIS A 93 -2.05 -4.53 -10.54
C HIS A 93 -3.17 -5.56 -10.56
N LEU A 94 -4.17 -5.46 -9.67
CA LEU A 94 -5.27 -6.42 -9.65
C LEU A 94 -6.07 -6.37 -10.96
N PRO A 95 -6.55 -7.52 -11.46
CA PRO A 95 -7.31 -7.57 -12.69
C PRO A 95 -8.65 -6.83 -12.55
N ALA A 96 -9.09 -6.17 -13.62
CA ALA A 96 -10.35 -5.47 -13.69
C ALA A 96 -11.18 -5.95 -14.89
N ALA A 97 -12.51 -5.99 -14.69
CA ALA A 97 -13.47 -6.32 -15.74
C ALA A 97 -13.86 -5.12 -16.59
N VAL A 98 -13.72 -3.91 -16.04
CA VAL A 98 -14.08 -2.65 -16.69
C VAL A 98 -12.97 -1.61 -16.47
N PRO A 99 -12.87 -0.62 -17.38
CA PRO A 99 -11.91 0.48 -17.20
C PRO A 99 -12.11 1.23 -15.88
N THR A 100 -11.02 1.77 -15.34
CA THR A 100 -10.99 2.50 -14.07
C THR A 100 -12.02 3.61 -14.00
N TRP A 101 -12.14 4.44 -15.06
CA TRP A 101 -13.09 5.56 -15.10
C TRP A 101 -14.55 5.13 -14.97
N LEU A 102 -14.92 3.95 -15.52
CA LEU A 102 -16.28 3.43 -15.43
C LEU A 102 -16.58 2.95 -14.00
N ARG A 103 -15.61 2.30 -13.36
CA ARG A 103 -15.71 1.91 -11.96
C ARG A 103 -15.84 3.15 -11.06
N ASP A 104 -15.05 4.17 -11.31
CA ASP A 104 -15.03 5.41 -10.54
C ASP A 104 -16.33 6.22 -10.71
N ALA A 105 -17.11 5.96 -11.77
CA ALA A 105 -18.44 6.55 -11.97
C ALA A 105 -19.53 5.90 -11.09
N ILE A 106 -19.35 4.68 -10.59
CA ILE A 106 -20.37 3.97 -9.79
C ILE A 106 -20.85 4.76 -8.57
N PRO A 107 -20.01 5.45 -7.77
CA PRO A 107 -20.46 6.27 -6.64
C PRO A 107 -21.40 7.39 -7.02
N TYR A 108 -21.35 7.89 -8.25
CA TYR A 108 -22.14 9.02 -8.74
C TYR A 108 -23.50 8.60 -9.33
N VAL A 109 -23.78 7.30 -9.46
CA VAL A 109 -25.08 6.80 -9.94
C VAL A 109 -26.21 7.24 -9.01
N ARG A 110 -27.26 7.80 -9.60
CA ARG A 110 -28.50 8.27 -8.92
C ARG A 110 -29.72 7.57 -9.53
N PRO A 111 -30.77 7.28 -8.74
CA PRO A 111 -30.88 7.41 -7.27
C PRO A 111 -30.08 6.36 -6.51
N GLY A 112 -29.99 6.52 -5.19
CA GLY A 112 -29.19 5.64 -4.32
C GLY A 112 -29.58 4.15 -4.39
N GLY A 113 -30.84 3.83 -4.67
CA GLY A 113 -31.32 2.47 -4.93
C GLY A 113 -30.63 1.83 -6.15
N LEU A 114 -30.61 2.54 -7.27
CA LEU A 114 -29.95 2.10 -8.49
C LEU A 114 -28.44 1.92 -8.27
N ARG A 115 -27.78 2.85 -7.58
CA ARG A 115 -26.37 2.72 -7.22
C ARG A 115 -26.07 1.45 -6.43
N ARG A 116 -26.93 1.06 -5.47
CA ARG A 116 -26.77 -0.18 -4.72
C ARG A 116 -26.89 -1.41 -5.62
N GLN A 117 -27.84 -1.41 -6.57
CA GLN A 117 -28.01 -2.49 -7.55
C GLN A 117 -26.80 -2.59 -8.48
N VAL A 118 -26.34 -1.48 -9.06
CA VAL A 118 -25.15 -1.43 -9.92
C VAL A 118 -23.91 -1.95 -9.16
N ARG A 119 -23.71 -1.51 -7.91
CA ARG A 119 -22.60 -1.99 -7.09
C ARG A 119 -22.69 -3.50 -6.80
N ARG A 120 -23.89 -4.02 -6.52
CA ARG A 120 -24.11 -5.45 -6.30
C ARG A 120 -23.85 -6.25 -7.58
N ALA A 121 -24.40 -5.81 -8.71
CA ALA A 121 -24.18 -6.43 -10.01
C ALA A 121 -22.68 -6.42 -10.37
N TYR A 122 -22.00 -5.28 -10.21
CA TYR A 122 -20.57 -5.17 -10.44
C TYR A 122 -19.79 -6.23 -9.62
N ARG A 123 -20.04 -6.31 -8.31
CA ARG A 123 -19.36 -7.26 -7.43
C ARG A 123 -19.60 -8.73 -7.78
N SER A 124 -20.81 -9.08 -8.24
CA SER A 124 -21.14 -10.45 -8.58
C SER A 124 -20.68 -10.87 -9.98
N VAL A 125 -20.65 -9.93 -10.94
CA VAL A 125 -20.30 -10.21 -12.34
C VAL A 125 -18.78 -10.13 -12.57
N THR A 126 -18.11 -9.17 -11.94
CA THR A 126 -16.67 -8.92 -12.14
C THR A 126 -15.80 -10.18 -12.00
N PRO A 127 -15.91 -11.00 -10.95
CA PRO A 127 -15.06 -12.19 -10.83
C PRO A 127 -15.29 -13.22 -11.95
N ARG A 128 -16.55 -13.32 -12.44
CA ARG A 128 -16.88 -14.22 -13.55
C ARG A 128 -16.27 -13.74 -14.86
N VAL A 129 -16.39 -12.44 -15.14
CA VAL A 129 -15.79 -11.82 -16.33
C VAL A 129 -14.27 -12.00 -16.30
N ILE A 130 -13.64 -11.70 -15.17
CA ILE A 130 -12.18 -11.87 -15.01
C ILE A 130 -11.78 -13.33 -15.23
N ARG A 131 -12.53 -14.30 -14.69
CA ARG A 131 -12.25 -15.73 -14.89
C ARG A 131 -12.33 -16.14 -16.36
N LEU A 132 -13.31 -15.61 -17.10
CA LEU A 132 -13.52 -15.94 -18.51
C LEU A 132 -12.50 -15.25 -19.44
N THR A 133 -12.13 -14.01 -19.13
CA THR A 133 -11.27 -13.18 -20.00
C THR A 133 -9.80 -13.12 -19.55
N GLY A 134 -9.48 -13.67 -18.39
CA GLY A 134 -8.18 -13.50 -17.72
C GLY A 134 -7.96 -12.10 -17.13
N GLY A 135 -8.99 -11.21 -17.16
CA GLY A 135 -8.91 -9.84 -16.67
C GLY A 135 -7.90 -9.01 -17.43
N PRO A 136 -8.17 -8.62 -18.69
CA PRO A 136 -7.18 -7.92 -19.53
C PRO A 136 -6.83 -6.53 -19.00
N LEU A 137 -7.71 -5.91 -18.22
CA LEU A 137 -7.51 -4.60 -17.62
C LEU A 137 -6.94 -4.70 -16.21
N ARG A 138 -6.29 -3.62 -15.75
CA ARG A 138 -5.80 -3.45 -14.37
C ARG A 138 -6.67 -2.44 -13.63
N GLN A 139 -6.64 -2.48 -12.29
CA GLN A 139 -7.31 -1.47 -11.46
C GLN A 139 -6.75 -0.06 -11.71
N LEU A 140 -5.44 0.05 -11.90
CA LEU A 140 -4.77 1.25 -12.39
C LEU A 140 -3.72 0.83 -13.44
N PRO A 141 -3.65 1.47 -14.62
CA PRO A 141 -2.61 1.19 -15.61
C PRO A 141 -1.20 1.39 -15.04
N GLN A 142 -0.22 0.54 -15.43
CA GLN A 142 1.13 0.59 -14.89
C GLN A 142 1.77 1.98 -15.02
N ALA A 143 1.67 2.61 -16.19
CA ALA A 143 2.23 3.94 -16.38
C ALA A 143 1.62 4.99 -15.42
N ALA A 144 0.35 4.84 -15.05
CA ALA A 144 -0.29 5.71 -14.07
C ALA A 144 0.21 5.39 -12.64
N THR A 145 0.40 4.12 -12.29
CA THR A 145 1.02 3.73 -11.02
C THR A 145 2.40 4.37 -10.89
N ASP A 146 3.27 4.15 -11.87
CA ASP A 146 4.64 4.68 -11.89
C ASP A 146 4.65 6.21 -11.78
N HIS A 147 3.75 6.88 -12.51
CA HIS A 147 3.59 8.33 -12.47
C HIS A 147 3.18 8.83 -11.08
N TYR A 148 2.16 8.23 -10.46
CA TYR A 148 1.70 8.70 -9.15
C TYR A 148 2.70 8.41 -8.04
N LEU A 149 3.40 7.27 -8.07
CA LEU A 149 4.49 6.99 -7.13
C LEU A 149 5.60 8.06 -7.24
N ALA A 150 6.02 8.39 -8.46
CA ALA A 150 7.02 9.44 -8.68
C ALA A 150 6.53 10.82 -8.20
N ARG A 151 5.26 11.17 -8.44
CA ARG A 151 4.65 12.42 -7.94
C ARG A 151 4.59 12.48 -6.42
N ILE A 152 4.33 11.37 -5.75
CA ILE A 152 4.34 11.30 -4.28
C ILE A 152 5.75 11.59 -3.76
N VAL A 153 6.76 10.90 -4.28
CA VAL A 153 8.16 11.12 -3.89
C VAL A 153 8.57 12.56 -4.12
N GLN A 154 8.31 13.11 -5.31
CA GLN A 154 8.60 14.51 -5.64
C GLN A 154 7.91 15.47 -4.67
N GLY A 155 6.63 15.25 -4.35
CA GLY A 155 5.88 16.07 -3.42
C GLY A 155 6.47 16.05 -2.01
N VAL A 156 6.82 14.87 -1.50
CA VAL A 156 7.47 14.73 -0.19
C VAL A 156 8.86 15.38 -0.18
N HIS A 157 9.68 15.09 -1.20
CA HIS A 157 11.04 15.66 -1.29
C HIS A 157 11.06 17.19 -1.47
N THR A 158 9.96 17.82 -1.89
CA THR A 158 9.85 19.29 -1.91
C THR A 158 9.94 19.89 -0.50
N TYR A 159 9.42 19.19 0.52
CA TYR A 159 9.47 19.65 1.92
C TYR A 159 10.57 18.97 2.73
N ARG A 160 10.87 17.74 2.41
CA ARG A 160 11.84 16.88 3.11
C ARG A 160 12.83 16.30 2.11
N PRO A 161 13.72 17.12 1.56
CA PRO A 161 14.67 16.65 0.55
C PRO A 161 15.60 15.58 1.11
N GLY A 162 15.80 14.51 0.33
CA GLY A 162 16.79 13.48 0.62
C GLY A 162 16.40 12.46 1.71
N ILE A 163 15.17 12.49 2.25
CA ILE A 163 14.77 11.41 3.15
C ILE A 163 14.68 10.08 2.40
N PRO A 164 15.02 8.97 3.07
CA PRO A 164 14.94 7.65 2.44
C PRO A 164 13.51 7.29 2.03
N VAL A 165 13.41 6.63 0.88
CA VAL A 165 12.13 6.12 0.36
C VAL A 165 12.25 4.62 0.15
N VAL A 166 11.26 3.87 0.64
CA VAL A 166 11.14 2.42 0.39
C VAL A 166 9.78 2.12 -0.21
N LEU A 167 9.77 1.40 -1.33
CA LEU A 167 8.58 0.86 -1.97
C LEU A 167 8.29 -0.54 -1.43
N LEU A 168 7.06 -0.78 -1.01
CA LEU A 168 6.55 -2.12 -0.78
C LEU A 168 6.07 -2.69 -2.12
N GLY A 169 6.71 -3.73 -2.61
CA GLY A 169 6.42 -4.34 -3.90
C GLY A 169 4.99 -4.88 -4.01
N PRO A 170 4.51 -5.20 -5.22
CA PRO A 170 3.19 -5.79 -5.42
C PRO A 170 3.01 -7.07 -4.63
N SER A 171 1.89 -7.19 -3.88
CA SER A 171 1.59 -8.39 -3.10
C SER A 171 0.96 -9.48 -3.98
N PRO A 172 1.44 -10.72 -3.91
CA PRO A 172 0.71 -11.85 -4.48
C PRO A 172 -0.61 -12.04 -3.71
N HIS A 173 -1.63 -12.59 -4.38
CA HIS A 173 -2.94 -12.83 -3.79
C HIS A 173 -3.53 -14.16 -4.28
N ALA A 174 -4.49 -14.67 -3.53
CA ALA A 174 -5.33 -15.83 -3.89
C ALA A 174 -6.83 -15.48 -3.81
N ALA A 175 -7.17 -14.21 -4.01
CA ALA A 175 -8.50 -13.68 -3.78
C ALA A 175 -9.53 -14.19 -4.80
N PRO A 176 -10.65 -14.81 -4.36
CA PRO A 176 -11.73 -15.20 -5.24
C PRO A 176 -12.37 -14.04 -6.01
N SER A 177 -12.27 -12.81 -5.47
CA SER A 177 -12.74 -11.57 -6.11
C SER A 177 -11.90 -11.16 -7.32
N TYR A 178 -10.65 -11.63 -7.38
CA TYR A 178 -9.68 -11.31 -8.43
C TYR A 178 -9.04 -12.62 -8.94
N PRO A 179 -9.78 -13.49 -9.64
CA PRO A 179 -9.37 -14.84 -9.96
C PRO A 179 -8.34 -14.95 -11.12
N SER A 180 -7.48 -13.96 -11.26
CA SER A 180 -6.39 -13.93 -12.23
C SER A 180 -5.18 -13.19 -11.66
N ARG A 181 -3.99 -13.72 -11.86
CA ARG A 181 -2.71 -13.15 -11.41
C ARG A 181 -1.85 -12.67 -12.59
N ARG A 182 -2.42 -12.56 -13.80
CA ARG A 182 -1.68 -12.26 -15.04
C ARG A 182 -0.88 -10.97 -15.00
N HIS A 183 -1.27 -10.02 -14.16
CA HIS A 183 -0.59 -8.73 -14.05
C HIS A 183 0.43 -8.66 -12.91
N HIS A 184 0.54 -9.70 -12.09
CA HIS A 184 1.41 -9.70 -10.92
C HIS A 184 2.89 -9.65 -11.32
N ASP A 185 3.40 -10.62 -12.07
CA ASP A 185 4.82 -10.66 -12.45
C ASP A 185 5.25 -9.41 -13.25
N PRO A 186 4.46 -8.91 -14.23
CA PRO A 186 4.74 -7.64 -14.87
C PRO A 186 4.79 -6.45 -13.90
N ALA A 187 3.96 -6.45 -12.84
CA ALA A 187 3.97 -5.39 -11.82
C ALA A 187 5.21 -5.48 -10.93
N VAL A 188 5.60 -6.68 -10.52
CA VAL A 188 6.85 -6.91 -9.75
C VAL A 188 8.06 -6.42 -10.56
N ALA A 189 8.14 -6.79 -11.84
CA ALA A 189 9.22 -6.32 -12.71
C ALA A 189 9.21 -4.78 -12.88
N ALA A 190 8.03 -4.17 -12.95
CA ALA A 190 7.89 -2.72 -13.03
C ALA A 190 8.31 -2.04 -11.72
N ALA A 191 7.91 -2.56 -10.56
CA ALA A 191 8.30 -2.04 -9.26
C ALA A 191 9.83 -2.06 -9.06
N ARG A 192 10.50 -3.14 -9.47
CA ARG A 192 11.97 -3.24 -9.43
C ARG A 192 12.63 -2.17 -10.31
N ARG A 193 12.15 -1.98 -11.54
CA ARG A 193 12.67 -0.92 -12.43
C ARG A 193 12.43 0.47 -11.88
N TRP A 194 11.23 0.70 -11.33
CA TRP A 194 10.86 1.98 -10.75
C TRP A 194 11.74 2.31 -9.54
N ALA A 195 11.92 1.39 -8.61
CA ALA A 195 12.76 1.57 -7.44
C ALA A 195 14.22 1.88 -7.82
N ALA A 196 14.79 1.11 -8.75
CA ALA A 196 16.16 1.34 -9.25
C ALA A 196 16.28 2.73 -9.92
N ALA A 197 15.31 3.15 -10.72
CA ALA A 197 15.33 4.45 -11.41
C ALA A 197 15.21 5.66 -10.46
N HIS A 198 14.63 5.46 -9.27
CA HIS A 198 14.40 6.53 -8.29
C HIS A 198 15.32 6.45 -7.07
N GLY A 199 16.27 5.50 -7.04
CA GLY A 199 17.16 5.31 -5.88
C GLY A 199 16.42 4.92 -4.60
N SER A 200 15.28 4.24 -4.73
CA SER A 200 14.44 3.82 -3.63
C SER A 200 14.72 2.37 -3.24
N GLY A 201 14.61 2.06 -1.95
CA GLY A 201 14.57 0.68 -1.48
C GLY A 201 13.33 -0.05 -1.99
N LEU A 202 13.38 -1.37 -2.00
CA LEU A 202 12.26 -2.22 -2.42
C LEU A 202 12.18 -3.49 -1.57
N VAL A 203 11.07 -3.68 -0.89
CA VAL A 203 10.74 -4.96 -0.26
C VAL A 203 9.99 -5.83 -1.25
N ASP A 204 10.59 -6.94 -1.68
CA ASP A 204 9.93 -7.97 -2.50
C ASP A 204 8.98 -8.80 -1.64
N LEU A 205 7.70 -8.80 -1.98
CA LEU A 205 6.68 -9.48 -1.19
C LEU A 205 6.49 -10.96 -1.53
N ASP A 206 6.90 -11.41 -2.71
CA ASP A 206 6.70 -12.80 -3.12
C ASP A 206 7.31 -13.82 -2.14
N PRO A 207 8.58 -13.71 -1.73
CA PRO A 207 9.20 -14.67 -0.81
C PRO A 207 8.59 -14.61 0.61
N ILE A 208 7.96 -13.50 0.97
CA ILE A 208 7.37 -13.31 2.29
C ILE A 208 5.93 -13.81 2.34
N VAL A 209 5.12 -13.48 1.33
CA VAL A 209 3.67 -13.68 1.32
C VAL A 209 3.26 -15.03 0.74
N LEU A 210 3.93 -15.53 -0.32
CA LEU A 210 3.55 -16.77 -0.99
C LEU A 210 3.51 -18.00 -0.08
N PRO A 211 4.42 -18.20 0.89
CA PRO A 211 4.35 -19.33 1.82
C PRO A 211 3.05 -19.33 2.63
N SER A 212 2.65 -18.17 3.18
CA SER A 212 1.42 -17.99 3.96
C SER A 212 0.16 -18.21 3.10
N LEU A 213 0.14 -17.70 1.87
CA LEU A 213 -0.96 -17.93 0.93
C LEU A 213 -1.13 -19.43 0.59
N ARG A 214 -0.01 -20.14 0.39
CA ARG A 214 -0.04 -21.58 0.12
C ARG A 214 -0.51 -22.40 1.32
N ALA A 215 -0.14 -21.97 2.52
CA ALA A 215 -0.55 -22.59 3.78
C ALA A 215 -2.00 -22.20 4.19
N GLY A 216 -2.59 -21.18 3.56
CA GLY A 216 -3.93 -20.70 3.92
C GLY A 216 -4.01 -20.05 5.31
N THR A 217 -2.90 -19.48 5.81
CA THR A 217 -2.82 -18.91 7.18
C THR A 217 -3.27 -17.44 7.26
N GLY A 218 -3.45 -16.76 6.12
CA GLY A 218 -3.97 -15.39 6.07
C GLY A 218 -5.49 -15.32 6.16
N ASN A 219 -6.04 -14.14 5.85
CA ASN A 219 -7.48 -13.94 5.78
C ASN A 219 -8.08 -14.83 4.68
N PRO A 220 -9.27 -15.42 4.91
CA PRO A 220 -10.00 -16.22 3.90
C PRO A 220 -10.33 -15.47 2.61
N ASP A 221 -10.22 -14.13 2.58
CA ASP A 221 -10.38 -13.34 1.35
C ASP A 221 -9.21 -13.50 0.36
N GLY A 222 -8.11 -14.13 0.79
CA GLY A 222 -6.93 -14.39 -0.03
C GLY A 222 -6.08 -13.15 -0.35
N MET A 223 -6.25 -12.05 0.39
CA MET A 223 -5.52 -10.79 0.21
C MET A 223 -4.81 -10.34 1.49
N HIS A 224 -5.54 -10.28 2.62
CA HIS A 224 -4.99 -9.77 3.87
C HIS A 224 -4.14 -10.82 4.58
N TRP A 225 -3.09 -10.35 5.23
CA TRP A 225 -1.97 -11.18 5.67
C TRP A 225 -2.15 -11.77 7.07
N ALA A 226 -1.49 -12.91 7.32
CA ALA A 226 -1.28 -13.45 8.65
C ALA A 226 -0.33 -12.54 9.47
N TRP A 227 -0.38 -12.64 10.81
CA TRP A 227 0.46 -11.82 11.69
C TRP A 227 1.96 -12.05 11.47
N GLU A 228 2.37 -13.28 11.17
CA GLU A 228 3.75 -13.60 10.84
C GLU A 228 4.26 -12.88 9.57
N VAL A 229 3.36 -12.64 8.61
CA VAL A 229 3.68 -11.90 7.39
C VAL A 229 3.85 -10.42 7.70
N HIS A 230 2.99 -9.85 8.54
CA HIS A 230 3.15 -8.48 9.03
C HIS A 230 4.51 -8.29 9.75
N ASP A 231 4.90 -9.23 10.63
CA ASP A 231 6.20 -9.17 11.31
C ASP A 231 7.37 -9.19 10.31
N ARG A 232 7.36 -10.13 9.38
CA ARG A 232 8.43 -10.25 8.36
C ARG A 232 8.52 -9.03 7.46
N ILE A 233 7.38 -8.48 7.02
CA ILE A 233 7.34 -7.25 6.19
C ILE A 233 7.85 -6.06 6.98
N GLY A 234 7.42 -5.89 8.23
CA GLY A 234 7.89 -4.80 9.09
C GLY A 234 9.41 -4.81 9.28
N ARG A 235 9.98 -5.97 9.56
CA ARG A 235 11.45 -6.13 9.68
C ARG A 235 12.17 -5.86 8.37
N ALA A 236 11.68 -6.39 7.26
CA ALA A 236 12.26 -6.16 5.94
C ALA A 236 12.25 -4.67 5.55
N LEU A 237 11.16 -3.94 5.88
CA LEU A 237 11.09 -2.50 5.67
C LEU A 237 12.12 -1.74 6.53
N ALA A 238 12.32 -2.15 7.79
CA ALA A 238 13.33 -1.54 8.64
C ALA A 238 14.74 -1.77 8.10
N ASP A 239 15.04 -2.95 7.59
CA ASP A 239 16.33 -3.27 7.00
C ASP A 239 16.57 -2.48 5.69
N GLU A 240 15.56 -2.38 4.83
CA GLU A 240 15.63 -1.56 3.61
C GLU A 240 15.80 -0.06 3.93
N LEU A 241 15.13 0.47 4.94
CA LEU A 241 15.30 1.87 5.37
C LEU A 241 16.74 2.12 5.82
N ARG A 242 17.34 1.22 6.62
CA ARG A 242 18.74 1.32 7.04
C ARG A 242 19.70 1.27 5.85
N ALA A 243 19.46 0.37 4.88
CA ALA A 243 20.27 0.24 3.67
C ALA A 243 20.19 1.50 2.78
N HIS A 244 19.13 2.30 2.90
CA HIS A 244 18.87 3.49 2.08
C HIS A 244 19.02 4.83 2.84
N GLY A 245 19.76 4.84 3.95
CA GLY A 245 20.17 6.07 4.63
C GLY A 245 19.38 6.45 5.88
N TRP A 246 18.58 5.55 6.42
CA TRP A 246 18.06 5.72 7.77
C TRP A 246 19.19 5.49 8.78
N SER A 247 19.63 6.55 9.44
CA SER A 247 20.70 6.54 10.45
C SER A 247 20.17 6.89 11.84
#